data_62fa13706a3e1dfcb84d00c4dcead4bd
#
_entry.id   62fa13706a3e1dfcb84d00c4dcead4bd
#
_cell.length_a   1.000
_cell.length_b   1.000
_cell.length_c   1.000
_cell.angle_alpha   90.00
_cell.angle_beta   90.00
_cell.angle_gamma   90.00
#
_symmetry.space_group_name_H-M   'P 1'
#
loop_
_entity.id
_entity.type
_entity.pdbx_description
1 polymer ?
#
loop_
_entity_poly.entity_id
_entity_poly.type
_entity_poly.pdbx_seq_one_letter_code
_entity_poly.pdbx_strand_id
1 'polypeptide(L)'
;MGLKIMKERIVYVNGEFLNESEAKVSVFDRGFLFADAVYEVTAIIDSKILEWDGHIKRLQRSLNELGMNLPIKASELLIYITI
;
A
#
# COMPACT_ATOMS: atom_id res chain seq x y z
N MET A 1 10.08 -17.72 28.47
CA MET A 1 9.76 -17.43 27.07
C MET A 1 10.82 -16.51 26.47
N GLY A 2 11.47 -16.96 25.47
CA GLY A 2 12.42 -16.13 24.76
C GLY A 2 11.68 -15.01 24.05
N LEU A 3 11.77 -13.82 24.60
CA LEU A 3 11.19 -12.69 23.94
C LEU A 3 12.11 -12.26 22.83
N LYS A 4 11.76 -12.67 21.64
CA LYS A 4 12.37 -12.13 20.47
C LYS A 4 11.73 -10.80 20.19
N ILE A 5 12.46 -9.74 20.41
CA ILE A 5 11.98 -8.42 20.03
C ILE A 5 12.06 -8.36 18.53
N MET A 6 10.94 -8.51 17.90
CA MET A 6 10.85 -8.31 16.46
C MET A 6 10.47 -6.86 16.22
N LYS A 7 11.27 -6.20 15.42
CA LYS A 7 10.93 -4.86 14.97
C LYS A 7 9.68 -4.96 14.11
N GLU A 8 8.62 -4.28 14.50
CA GLU A 8 7.39 -4.25 13.73
C GLU A 8 7.60 -3.52 12.41
N ARG A 9 6.89 -3.99 11.39
CA ARG A 9 6.87 -3.30 10.11
C ARG A 9 6.04 -2.03 10.25
N ILE A 10 6.39 -1.03 9.44
CA ILE A 10 5.62 0.20 9.34
C ILE A 10 4.71 0.08 8.13
N VAL A 11 3.45 0.43 8.31
CA VAL A 11 2.45 0.42 7.25
C VAL A 11 1.80 1.81 7.14
N TYR A 12 1.32 2.12 5.95
CA TYR A 12 0.62 3.37 5.69
C TYR A 12 -0.86 3.03 5.48
N VAL A 13 -1.73 3.55 6.35
CA VAL A 13 -3.17 3.28 6.30
C VAL A 13 -3.92 4.59 6.44
N ASN A 14 -4.73 4.93 5.46
CA ASN A 14 -5.61 6.10 5.48
C ASN A 14 -4.90 7.39 5.89
N GLY A 15 -3.70 7.61 5.34
CA GLY A 15 -2.96 8.84 5.58
C GLY A 15 -2.03 8.82 6.78
N GLU A 16 -1.90 7.69 7.47
CA GLU A 16 -1.05 7.58 8.66
C GLU A 16 -0.04 6.44 8.54
N PHE A 17 1.17 6.70 9.03
CA PHE A 17 2.16 5.65 9.22
C PHE A 17 1.96 5.03 10.59
N LEU A 18 1.77 3.72 10.63
CA LEU A 18 1.47 2.98 11.85
C LEU A 18 2.36 1.73 11.94
N ASN A 19 2.58 1.28 13.17
CA ASN A 19 3.12 -0.06 13.37
C ASN A 19 2.08 -1.08 12.91
N GLU A 20 2.52 -2.22 12.40
CA GLU A 20 1.59 -3.23 11.85
C GLU A 20 0.55 -3.69 12.88
N SER A 21 0.89 -3.73 14.16
CA SER A 21 -0.05 -4.10 15.22
C SER A 21 -1.19 -3.10 15.42
N GLU A 22 -0.98 -1.86 14.99
CA GLU A 22 -1.96 -0.78 15.10
C GLU A 22 -2.72 -0.53 13.80
N ALA A 23 -2.28 -1.15 12.71
CA ALA A 23 -2.87 -0.96 11.39
C ALA A 23 -4.15 -1.80 11.29
N LYS A 24 -5.28 -1.13 11.16
CA LYS A 24 -6.59 -1.78 11.15
C LYS A 24 -7.48 -1.12 10.10
N VAL A 25 -8.39 -1.92 9.55
CA VAL A 25 -9.46 -1.41 8.70
C VAL A 25 -10.80 -1.87 9.28
N SER A 26 -11.86 -1.15 8.94
CA SER A 26 -13.20 -1.50 9.38
C SER A 26 -13.60 -2.88 8.86
N VAL A 27 -14.35 -3.65 9.65
CA VAL A 27 -14.95 -4.89 9.16
C VAL A 27 -16.01 -4.64 8.08
N PHE A 28 -16.45 -3.40 7.91
CA PHE A 28 -17.37 -2.99 6.86
C PHE A 28 -16.66 -2.42 5.64
N ASP A 29 -15.34 -2.47 5.60
CA ASP A 29 -14.58 -2.03 4.44
C ASP A 29 -14.99 -2.83 3.20
N ARG A 30 -15.21 -2.14 2.09
CA ARG A 30 -15.67 -2.80 0.87
C ARG A 30 -14.63 -3.77 0.29
N GLY A 31 -13.36 -3.48 0.48
CA GLY A 31 -12.29 -4.40 0.09
C GLY A 31 -12.38 -5.71 0.83
N PHE A 32 -12.69 -5.65 2.12
CA PHE A 32 -12.85 -6.85 2.96
C PHE A 32 -14.14 -7.61 2.62
N LEU A 33 -15.26 -6.89 2.48
CA LEU A 33 -16.57 -7.52 2.30
C LEU A 33 -16.83 -7.98 0.86
N PHE A 34 -16.39 -7.22 -0.13
CA PHE A 34 -16.78 -7.39 -1.52
C PHE A 34 -15.62 -7.51 -2.48
N ALA A 35 -14.41 -7.55 -1.98
CA ALA A 35 -13.20 -7.54 -2.79
C ALA A 35 -13.09 -6.31 -3.73
N ASP A 36 -13.70 -5.20 -3.36
CA ASP A 36 -13.57 -3.92 -4.06
C ASP A 36 -12.20 -3.33 -3.74
N ALA A 37 -11.16 -3.95 -4.26
CA ALA A 37 -9.79 -3.57 -3.96
C ALA A 37 -8.88 -3.91 -5.11
N VAL A 38 -7.79 -3.17 -5.23
CA VAL A 38 -6.71 -3.46 -6.17
C VAL A 38 -5.40 -3.52 -5.39
N TYR A 39 -4.39 -4.16 -5.95
CA TYR A 39 -3.08 -4.20 -5.32
C TYR A 39 -1.97 -4.06 -6.36
N GLU A 40 -0.81 -3.64 -5.88
CA GLU A 40 0.44 -3.65 -6.62
C GLU A 40 1.56 -4.13 -5.71
N VAL A 41 2.49 -4.85 -6.28
CA VAL A 41 3.70 -5.28 -5.57
C VAL A 41 4.90 -4.77 -6.35
N THR A 42 5.77 -4.05 -5.67
CA THR A 42 6.94 -3.42 -6.27
C THR A 42 8.20 -4.01 -5.68
N ALA A 43 9.09 -4.47 -6.54
CA ALA A 43 10.40 -4.96 -6.11
C ALA A 43 11.34 -3.80 -5.81
N ILE A 44 12.09 -3.94 -4.73
CA ILE A 44 13.14 -2.99 -4.36
C ILE A 44 14.46 -3.75 -4.33
N ILE A 45 15.39 -3.36 -5.19
CA ILE A 45 16.72 -3.98 -5.29
C ILE A 45 17.77 -2.88 -5.17
N ASP A 46 18.73 -3.08 -4.28
CA ASP A 46 19.78 -2.09 -4.00
C ASP A 46 19.22 -0.70 -3.71
N SER A 47 18.17 -0.66 -2.88
CA SER A 47 17.45 0.57 -2.49
C SER A 47 16.77 1.28 -3.66
N LYS A 48 16.57 0.60 -4.78
CA LYS A 48 15.90 1.16 -5.95
C LYS A 48 14.58 0.44 -6.22
N ILE A 49 13.56 1.23 -6.51
CA ILE A 49 12.25 0.72 -6.93
C ILE A 49 12.32 0.39 -8.41
N LEU A 50 11.93 -0.84 -8.75
CA LEU A 50 11.93 -1.29 -10.14
C LEU A 50 10.58 -1.03 -10.81
N GLU A 51 10.63 -0.58 -12.07
CA GLU A 51 9.43 -0.47 -12.92
C GLU A 51 8.32 0.40 -12.34
N TRP A 52 8.70 1.50 -11.68
CA TRP A 52 7.72 2.39 -11.05
C TRP A 52 6.64 2.86 -12.03
N ASP A 53 7.02 3.34 -13.21
CA ASP A 53 6.04 3.85 -14.19
C ASP A 53 5.07 2.77 -14.64
N GLY A 54 5.57 1.55 -14.86
CA GLY A 54 4.75 0.41 -15.22
C GLY A 54 3.75 0.05 -14.14
N HIS A 55 4.19 0.09 -12.87
CA HIS A 55 3.31 -0.18 -11.72
C HIS A 55 2.20 0.88 -11.62
N ILE A 56 2.53 2.14 -11.79
CA ILE A 56 1.55 3.22 -11.70
C ILE A 56 0.52 3.12 -12.84
N LYS A 57 0.96 2.81 -14.05
CA LYS A 57 0.03 2.63 -15.18
C LYS A 57 -0.93 1.49 -14.92
N ARG A 58 -0.43 0.37 -14.41
CA ARG A 58 -1.26 -0.78 -14.09
C ARG A 58 -2.21 -0.50 -12.94
N LEU A 59 -1.73 0.20 -11.90
CA LEU A 59 -2.57 0.61 -10.79
C LEU A 59 -3.74 1.48 -11.26
N GLN A 60 -3.46 2.47 -12.10
CA GLN A 60 -4.50 3.35 -12.64
C GLN A 60 -5.51 2.58 -13.48
N ARG A 61 -5.05 1.63 -14.29
CA ARG A 61 -5.93 0.79 -15.08
C ARG A 61 -6.83 -0.05 -14.19
N SER A 62 -6.26 -0.67 -13.16
CA SER A 62 -7.03 -1.49 -12.21
C SER A 62 -8.07 -0.67 -11.47
N LEU A 63 -7.71 0.53 -11.03
CA LEU A 63 -8.64 1.44 -10.37
C LEU A 63 -9.77 1.87 -11.31
N ASN A 64 -9.45 2.17 -12.57
CA ASN A 64 -10.47 2.55 -13.55
C ASN A 64 -11.49 1.43 -13.78
N GLU A 65 -11.05 0.18 -13.79
CA GLU A 65 -11.95 -0.97 -13.94
C GLU A 65 -12.94 -1.07 -12.79
N LEU A 66 -12.58 -0.63 -11.60
CA LEU A 66 -13.47 -0.62 -10.43
C LEU A 66 -14.17 0.72 -10.22
N GLY A 67 -13.96 1.69 -11.10
CA GLY A 67 -14.53 3.02 -10.93
C GLY A 67 -13.95 3.81 -9.76
N MET A 68 -12.73 3.50 -9.37
CA MET A 68 -12.03 4.16 -8.28
C MET A 68 -11.03 5.19 -8.81
N ASN A 69 -10.79 6.22 -8.01
CA ASN A 69 -9.76 7.21 -8.28
C ASN A 69 -8.56 6.99 -7.36
N LEU A 70 -7.37 7.27 -7.86
CA LEU A 70 -6.18 7.28 -7.00
C LEU A 70 -6.30 8.49 -6.05
N PRO A 71 -6.29 8.27 -4.73
CA PRO A 71 -6.57 9.36 -3.77
C PRO A 71 -5.41 10.35 -3.59
N ILE A 72 -4.22 9.99 -4.04
CA ILE A 72 -3.04 10.85 -3.95
C ILE A 72 -2.30 10.83 -5.29
N LYS A 73 -1.42 11.79 -5.49
CA LYS A 73 -0.57 11.81 -6.69
C LYS A 73 0.43 10.67 -6.64
N ALA A 74 0.76 10.11 -7.81
CA ALA A 74 1.76 9.05 -7.91
C ALA A 74 3.10 9.47 -7.31
N SER A 75 3.50 10.74 -7.47
CA SER A 75 4.72 11.27 -6.89
C SER A 75 4.71 11.26 -5.35
N GLU A 76 3.56 11.50 -4.73
CA GLU A 76 3.41 11.43 -3.28
C GLU A 76 3.47 9.98 -2.80
N LEU A 77 2.84 9.07 -3.55
CA LEU A 77 2.89 7.65 -3.23
C LEU A 77 4.33 7.13 -3.24
N LEU A 78 5.11 7.56 -4.22
CA LEU A 78 6.53 7.20 -4.31
C LEU A 78 7.30 7.65 -3.07
N ILE A 79 7.05 8.87 -2.59
CA ILE A 79 7.68 9.39 -1.38
C ILE A 79 7.32 8.53 -0.18
N TYR A 80 6.06 8.19 0.00
CA TYR A 80 5.60 7.39 1.14
C TYR A 80 6.20 5.99 1.13
N ILE A 81 6.35 5.37 -0.02
CA ILE A 81 6.93 4.03 -0.13
C ILE A 81 8.43 4.06 0.20
N THR A 82 9.12 5.14 -0.08
CA THR A 82 10.58 5.25 0.09
C THR A 82 11.02 5.77 1.47
N ILE A 83 10.11 6.17 2.32
CA ILE A 83 10.44 6.63 3.68
C ILE A 83 10.99 5.48 4.59
#